data_6b62220ad5b98e30e5104ff36b3b12cd
#
_entry.id   6b62220ad5b98e30e5104ff36b3b12cd
#
_cell.length_a   1.000
_cell.length_b   1.000
_cell.length_c   1.000
_cell.angle_alpha   90.00
_cell.angle_beta   90.00
_cell.angle_gamma   90.00
#
_symmetry.space_group_name_H-M   'P 1'
#
loop_
_entity.id
_entity.type
_entity.pdbx_description
1 polymer ?
#
loop_
_entity_poly.entity_id
_entity_poly.type
_entity_poly.pdbx_seq_one_letter_code
_entity_poly.pdbx_strand_id
1 'polypeptide(L)'
;MLVHLLRTKLLRAEVTAARLDYEGSLAIDRELMALVGMLPYEKILVGNLANGERFETYAIPAPAGTREVCLNGATAHLGEPGHLLVIMSFTSADESVAATWKPRTATLAERNRRIVRLENPEVPAELLTTFQR
;
A
#
# COMPACT_ATOMS: atom_id res chain seq x y z
N MET A 1 -5.48 -27.16 4.58
CA MET A 1 -6.34 -26.39 3.65
C MET A 1 -5.72 -25.01 3.46
N LEU A 2 -5.65 -24.54 2.22
CA LEU A 2 -5.13 -23.20 1.93
C LEU A 2 -6.16 -22.13 2.26
N VAL A 3 -5.72 -21.07 2.91
CA VAL A 3 -6.52 -19.90 3.20
C VAL A 3 -5.80 -18.66 2.71
N HIS A 4 -6.53 -17.57 2.47
CA HIS A 4 -5.93 -16.30 2.11
C HIS A 4 -5.70 -15.47 3.36
N LEU A 5 -4.45 -15.11 3.61
CA LEU A 5 -4.09 -14.31 4.78
C LEU A 5 -3.61 -12.92 4.33
N LEU A 6 -3.88 -11.93 5.16
CA LEU A 6 -3.36 -10.58 4.93
C LEU A 6 -1.83 -10.62 4.98
N ARG A 7 -1.19 -10.21 3.90
CA ARG A 7 0.26 -10.22 3.78
C ARG A 7 0.85 -8.85 4.09
N THR A 8 0.37 -7.81 3.43
CA THR A 8 0.84 -6.44 3.63
C THR A 8 -0.32 -5.47 3.75
N LYS A 9 -0.09 -4.34 4.42
CA LYS A 9 -1.09 -3.30 4.57
C LYS A 9 -0.43 -1.94 4.77
N LEU A 10 -0.77 -0.99 3.90
CA LEU A 10 -0.44 0.42 4.08
C LEU A 10 -1.72 1.12 4.50
N LEU A 11 -1.72 1.70 5.71
CA LEU A 11 -2.87 2.42 6.26
C LEU A 11 -2.68 3.92 6.08
N ARG A 12 -3.76 4.58 5.67
CA ARG A 12 -3.80 6.04 5.51
C ARG A 12 -2.77 6.55 4.51
N ALA A 13 -2.58 5.80 3.41
CA ALA A 13 -1.76 6.24 2.29
C ALA A 13 -2.52 7.35 1.55
N GLU A 14 -1.92 8.52 1.46
CA GLU A 14 -2.60 9.68 0.84
C GLU A 14 -2.41 9.67 -0.67
N VAL A 15 -3.52 9.80 -1.40
CA VAL A 15 -3.50 9.94 -2.87
C VAL A 15 -2.84 11.25 -3.23
N THR A 16 -1.81 11.21 -4.07
CA THR A 16 -1.09 12.40 -4.53
C THR A 16 -1.49 12.84 -5.93
N ALA A 17 -2.02 11.93 -6.74
CA ALA A 17 -2.47 12.23 -8.10
C ALA A 17 -3.47 11.19 -8.58
N ALA A 18 -4.24 11.54 -9.61
CA ALA A 18 -5.16 10.64 -10.29
C ALA A 18 -5.07 10.93 -11.79
N ARG A 19 -4.77 9.88 -12.60
CA ARG A 19 -4.49 10.05 -14.03
C ARG A 19 -5.28 9.03 -14.85
N LEU A 20 -6.35 9.50 -15.47
CA LEU A 20 -7.26 8.66 -16.27
C LEU A 20 -6.59 8.06 -17.52
N ASP A 21 -5.62 8.75 -18.09
CA ASP A 21 -5.01 8.37 -19.36
C ASP A 21 -3.96 7.25 -19.23
N TYR A 22 -3.68 6.81 -18.02
CA TYR A 22 -2.72 5.75 -17.76
C TYR A 22 -3.42 4.40 -17.65
N GLU A 23 -2.68 3.30 -17.84
CA GLU A 23 -3.21 1.97 -17.61
C GLU A 23 -3.66 1.81 -16.15
N GLY A 24 -4.74 1.04 -15.95
CA GLY A 24 -5.34 0.85 -14.64
C GLY A 24 -4.38 0.17 -13.66
N SER A 25 -3.96 0.91 -12.63
CA SER A 25 -3.04 0.44 -11.60
C SER A 25 -3.01 1.45 -10.46
N LEU A 26 -2.33 1.10 -9.37
CA LEU A 26 -2.00 2.05 -8.32
C LEU A 26 -0.47 2.19 -8.29
N ALA A 27 0.03 3.36 -8.66
CA ALA A 27 1.46 3.64 -8.59
C ALA A 27 1.79 4.07 -7.16
N ILE A 28 2.75 3.39 -6.55
CA ILE A 28 3.14 3.61 -5.16
C ILE A 28 4.65 3.81 -5.10
N ASP A 29 5.10 4.87 -4.43
CA ASP A 29 6.52 5.10 -4.17
C ASP A 29 7.18 3.78 -3.75
N ARG A 30 8.25 3.43 -4.42
CA ARG A 30 9.01 2.20 -4.17
C ARG A 30 9.39 2.05 -2.70
N GLU A 31 9.71 3.15 -2.01
CA GLU A 31 10.05 3.10 -0.60
C GLU A 31 8.84 2.82 0.29
N LEU A 32 7.66 3.31 -0.08
CA LEU A 32 6.43 2.98 0.65
C LEU A 32 6.12 1.49 0.53
N MET A 33 6.29 0.93 -0.67
CA MET A 33 6.10 -0.51 -0.88
C MET A 33 7.08 -1.32 -0.03
N ALA A 34 8.33 -0.87 0.02
CA ALA A 34 9.38 -1.57 0.78
C ALA A 34 9.14 -1.57 2.28
N LEU A 35 8.42 -0.58 2.83
CA LEU A 35 8.10 -0.57 4.26
C LEU A 35 7.40 -1.85 4.71
N VAL A 36 6.60 -2.42 3.84
CA VAL A 36 5.80 -3.62 4.16
C VAL A 36 6.16 -4.82 3.28
N GLY A 37 7.13 -4.68 2.39
CA GLY A 37 7.52 -5.76 1.50
C GLY A 37 6.53 -6.03 0.37
N MET A 38 5.73 -5.05 -0.02
CA MET A 38 4.84 -5.16 -1.16
C MET A 38 5.66 -5.22 -2.45
N LEU A 39 5.29 -6.13 -3.34
CA LEU A 39 6.07 -6.40 -4.55
C LEU A 39 5.47 -5.73 -5.79
N PRO A 40 6.31 -5.40 -6.78
CA PRO A 40 5.82 -4.91 -8.07
C PRO A 40 4.82 -5.90 -8.69
N TYR A 41 3.74 -5.36 -9.25
CA TYR A 41 2.66 -6.10 -9.91
C TYR A 41 1.83 -7.00 -8.99
N GLU A 42 2.05 -6.89 -7.71
CA GLU A 42 1.24 -7.64 -6.74
C GLU A 42 -0.19 -7.14 -6.77
N LYS A 43 -1.15 -8.08 -6.79
CA LYS A 43 -2.57 -7.76 -6.71
C LYS A 43 -2.89 -7.17 -5.34
N ILE A 44 -3.65 -6.09 -5.34
CA ILE A 44 -4.01 -5.37 -4.13
C ILE A 44 -5.51 -5.11 -4.06
N LEU A 45 -6.01 -5.07 -2.84
CA LEU A 45 -7.36 -4.60 -2.52
C LEU A 45 -7.21 -3.24 -1.86
N VAL A 46 -7.93 -2.25 -2.40
CA VAL A 46 -7.82 -0.86 -1.94
C VAL A 46 -9.16 -0.41 -1.39
N GLY A 47 -9.15 0.20 -0.22
CA GLY A 47 -10.32 0.87 0.36
C GLY A 47 -10.05 2.37 0.44
N ASN A 48 -11.00 3.18 0.01
CA ASN A 48 -10.91 4.64 0.12
C ASN A 48 -11.71 5.08 1.35
N LEU A 49 -11.02 5.67 2.34
CA LEU A 49 -11.65 6.06 3.60
C LEU A 49 -12.59 7.26 3.43
N ALA A 50 -12.43 8.05 2.37
CA ALA A 50 -13.23 9.25 2.16
C ALA A 50 -14.62 8.94 1.58
N ASN A 51 -14.72 7.93 0.70
CA ASN A 51 -15.96 7.66 -0.03
C ASN A 51 -16.46 6.22 0.10
N GLY A 52 -15.71 5.34 0.79
CA GLY A 52 -16.10 3.96 0.98
C GLY A 52 -15.91 3.06 -0.24
N GLU A 53 -15.33 3.57 -1.31
CA GLU A 53 -15.07 2.75 -2.50
C GLU A 53 -14.02 1.68 -2.19
N ARG A 54 -14.27 0.48 -2.73
CA ARG A 54 -13.34 -0.65 -2.63
C ARG A 54 -13.12 -1.21 -4.02
N PHE A 55 -11.86 -1.50 -4.36
CA PHE A 55 -11.54 -2.01 -5.69
C PHE A 55 -10.28 -2.84 -5.65
N GLU A 56 -10.15 -3.72 -6.62
CA GLU A 56 -8.95 -4.50 -6.85
C GLU A 56 -8.18 -3.94 -8.03
N THR A 57 -6.87 -3.92 -7.90
CA THR A 57 -5.95 -3.53 -8.97
C THR A 57 -4.60 -4.20 -8.69
N TYR A 58 -3.53 -3.68 -9.22
CA TYR A 58 -2.18 -4.14 -8.92
C TYR A 58 -1.28 -2.94 -8.65
N ALA A 59 -0.22 -3.18 -7.86
CA ALA A 59 0.73 -2.14 -7.49
C ALA A 59 1.83 -2.03 -8.54
N ILE A 60 2.19 -0.81 -8.92
CA ILE A 60 3.40 -0.58 -9.69
C ILE A 60 4.30 0.39 -8.93
N PRO A 61 5.63 0.17 -8.92
CA PRO A 61 6.53 1.05 -8.20
C PRO A 61 6.68 2.40 -8.92
N ALA A 62 6.47 3.48 -8.17
CA ALA A 62 6.84 4.82 -8.58
C ALA A 62 8.26 5.12 -8.07
N PRO A 63 8.92 6.16 -8.61
CA PRO A 63 10.31 6.46 -8.21
C PRO A 63 10.46 6.64 -6.71
N ALA A 64 11.56 6.09 -6.18
CA ALA A 64 11.86 6.12 -4.75
C ALA A 64 11.97 7.56 -4.24
N GLY A 65 11.37 7.83 -3.09
CA GLY A 65 11.45 9.13 -2.42
C GLY A 65 10.44 10.16 -2.85
N THR A 66 9.63 9.87 -3.88
CA THR A 66 8.59 10.80 -4.35
C THR A 66 7.37 10.85 -3.44
N ARG A 67 7.17 9.82 -2.60
CA ARG A 67 5.99 9.63 -1.75
C ARG A 67 4.69 9.56 -2.55
N GLU A 68 4.79 9.23 -3.84
CA GLU A 68 3.66 9.16 -4.75
C GLU A 68 2.74 7.98 -4.43
N VAL A 69 1.43 8.26 -4.47
CA VAL A 69 0.38 7.26 -4.52
C VAL A 69 -0.61 7.77 -5.57
N CYS A 70 -0.57 7.19 -6.76
CA CYS A 70 -1.32 7.69 -7.91
C CYS A 70 -2.34 6.67 -8.41
N LEU A 71 -3.59 7.12 -8.51
CA LEU A 71 -4.67 6.33 -9.08
C LEU A 71 -4.60 6.45 -10.60
N ASN A 72 -4.27 5.37 -11.28
CA ASN A 72 -4.11 5.33 -12.73
C ASN A 72 -5.28 4.64 -13.43
N GLY A 73 -5.65 5.16 -14.60
CA GLY A 73 -6.70 4.55 -15.41
C GLY A 73 -8.06 4.59 -14.73
N ALA A 74 -8.79 3.47 -14.80
CA ALA A 74 -10.14 3.40 -14.25
C ALA A 74 -10.19 3.69 -12.74
N THR A 75 -9.12 3.40 -12.00
CA THR A 75 -9.08 3.67 -10.55
C THR A 75 -9.13 5.17 -10.25
N ALA A 76 -8.77 6.02 -11.22
CA ALA A 76 -8.82 7.47 -11.05
C ALA A 76 -10.24 8.00 -10.82
N HIS A 77 -11.27 7.21 -11.17
CA HIS A 77 -12.67 7.56 -10.86
C HIS A 77 -13.05 7.29 -9.41
N LEU A 78 -12.21 6.54 -8.68
CA LEU A 78 -12.56 6.02 -7.36
C LEU A 78 -11.92 6.82 -6.21
N GLY A 79 -11.19 7.87 -6.53
CA GLY A 79 -10.60 8.75 -5.53
C GLY A 79 -9.96 9.98 -6.16
N GLU A 80 -9.49 10.87 -5.30
CA GLU A 80 -8.83 12.10 -5.74
C GLU A 80 -7.72 12.49 -4.77
N PRO A 81 -6.80 13.38 -5.18
CA PRO A 81 -5.72 13.81 -4.29
C PRO A 81 -6.24 14.27 -2.93
N GLY A 82 -5.55 13.83 -1.88
CA GLY A 82 -5.94 14.10 -0.50
C GLY A 82 -6.75 12.99 0.16
N HIS A 83 -7.38 12.12 -0.63
CA HIS A 83 -8.07 10.95 -0.06
C HIS A 83 -7.08 9.99 0.56
N LEU A 84 -7.47 9.36 1.67
CA LEU A 84 -6.64 8.38 2.36
C LEU A 84 -7.10 6.97 2.02
N LEU A 85 -6.15 6.13 1.65
CA LEU A 85 -6.40 4.76 1.24
C LEU A 85 -5.90 3.77 2.26
N VAL A 86 -6.53 2.60 2.29
CA VAL A 86 -5.99 1.38 2.89
C VAL A 86 -5.63 0.46 1.74
N ILE A 87 -4.37 0.06 1.64
CA ILE A 87 -3.88 -0.76 0.54
C ILE A 87 -3.43 -2.08 1.11
N MET A 88 -4.05 -3.18 0.66
CA MET A 88 -3.83 -4.52 1.22
C MET A 88 -3.40 -5.50 0.15
N SER A 89 -2.49 -6.41 0.49
CA SER A 89 -2.22 -7.58 -0.33
C SER A 89 -2.35 -8.84 0.51
N PHE A 90 -2.56 -9.97 -0.16
CA PHE A 90 -2.88 -11.24 0.46
C PHE A 90 -1.97 -12.34 -0.08
N THR A 91 -1.88 -13.42 0.64
CA THR A 91 -1.14 -14.61 0.22
C THR A 91 -1.94 -15.85 0.56
N SER A 92 -1.70 -16.92 -0.17
CA SER A 92 -2.25 -18.24 0.16
C SER A 92 -1.27 -18.97 1.05
N ALA A 93 -1.76 -19.50 2.14
CA ALA A 93 -0.96 -20.27 3.09
C ALA A 93 -1.81 -21.35 3.71
N ASP A 94 -1.16 -22.38 4.27
CA ASP A 94 -1.90 -23.42 4.99
C ASP A 94 -2.52 -22.84 6.26
N GLU A 95 -3.73 -23.27 6.56
CA GLU A 95 -4.45 -22.74 7.73
C GLU A 95 -3.69 -22.95 9.05
N SER A 96 -2.79 -23.93 9.09
CA SER A 96 -1.98 -24.21 10.29
C SER A 96 -1.09 -23.04 10.71
N VAL A 97 -0.72 -22.13 9.78
CA VAL A 97 0.14 -21.01 10.12
C VAL A 97 -0.62 -19.77 10.58
N ALA A 98 -1.96 -19.78 10.49
CA ALA A 98 -2.76 -18.60 10.78
C ALA A 98 -2.60 -18.11 12.23
N ALA A 99 -2.45 -19.02 13.18
CA ALA A 99 -2.34 -18.66 14.60
C ALA A 99 -1.09 -17.85 14.93
N THR A 100 -0.01 -18.01 14.16
CA THR A 100 1.26 -17.30 14.37
C THR A 100 1.57 -16.30 13.26
N TRP A 101 0.66 -16.17 12.29
CA TRP A 101 0.86 -15.27 11.16
C TRP A 101 0.85 -13.81 11.61
N LYS A 102 1.78 -13.02 11.09
CA LYS A 102 1.82 -11.57 11.35
C LYS A 102 1.94 -10.83 10.03
N PRO A 103 0.92 -10.08 9.64
CA PRO A 103 1.02 -9.24 8.45
C PRO A 103 2.03 -8.12 8.67
N ARG A 104 2.62 -7.63 7.58
CA ARG A 104 3.52 -6.50 7.60
C ARG A 104 2.71 -5.26 7.31
N THR A 105 2.71 -4.30 8.24
CA THR A 105 1.84 -3.12 8.14
C THR A 105 2.60 -1.84 8.45
N ALA A 106 2.15 -0.75 7.84
CA ALA A 106 2.64 0.59 8.15
C ALA A 106 1.47 1.57 8.10
N THR A 107 1.44 2.49 9.06
CA THR A 107 0.48 3.60 9.08
C THR A 107 1.23 4.88 8.77
N LEU A 108 0.73 5.64 7.79
CA LEU A 108 1.37 6.83 7.28
C LEU A 108 0.65 8.11 7.69
N ALA A 109 1.36 9.24 7.61
CA ALA A 109 0.83 10.58 7.82
C ALA A 109 1.68 11.59 7.05
N GLU A 110 1.26 12.85 7.06
CA GLU A 110 2.00 13.98 6.47
C GLU A 110 2.34 13.74 4.99
N ARG A 111 1.32 13.42 4.21
CA ARG A 111 1.46 13.12 2.78
C ARG A 111 2.50 12.01 2.54
N ASN A 112 2.35 10.94 3.29
CA ASN A 112 3.18 9.73 3.18
C ASN A 112 4.64 9.93 3.60
N ARG A 113 4.96 11.06 4.24
CA ARG A 113 6.34 11.34 4.65
C ARG A 113 6.67 10.88 6.06
N ARG A 114 5.66 10.62 6.90
CA ARG A 114 5.87 10.21 8.28
C ARG A 114 5.29 8.83 8.53
N ILE A 115 6.05 8.01 9.26
CA ILE A 115 5.58 6.71 9.74
C ILE A 115 5.03 6.91 11.14
N VAL A 116 3.73 6.63 11.31
CA VAL A 116 3.08 6.68 12.62
C VAL A 116 3.29 5.38 13.37
N ARG A 117 3.20 4.25 12.65
CA ARG A 117 3.35 2.91 13.22
C ARG A 117 3.87 1.98 12.15
N LEU A 118 4.77 1.08 12.52
CA LEU A 118 5.36 0.10 11.60
C LEU A 118 5.43 -1.25 12.30
N GLU A 119 4.89 -2.26 11.64
CA GLU A 119 4.97 -3.64 12.09
C GLU A 119 5.57 -4.49 10.96
N ASN A 120 6.89 -4.43 10.85
CA ASN A 120 7.66 -5.25 9.92
C ASN A 120 9.08 -5.42 10.48
N PRO A 121 9.38 -6.58 11.11
CA PRO A 121 10.71 -6.79 11.71
C PRO A 121 11.83 -6.87 10.68
N GLU A 122 11.51 -7.06 9.40
CA GLU A 122 12.50 -7.21 8.33
C GLU A 122 12.70 -5.93 7.52
N VAL A 123 12.13 -4.79 7.96
CA VAL A 123 12.32 -3.54 7.23
C VAL A 123 13.79 -3.13 7.26
N PRO A 124 14.39 -2.75 6.09
CA PRO A 124 15.77 -2.29 6.08
C PRO A 124 15.94 -1.00 6.90
N ALA A 125 16.96 -0.98 7.77
CA ALA A 125 17.20 0.17 8.66
C ALA A 125 17.44 1.46 7.88
N GLU A 126 18.15 1.40 6.75
CA GLU A 126 18.42 2.56 5.91
C GLU A 126 17.14 3.19 5.36
N LEU A 127 16.14 2.37 5.08
CA LEU A 127 14.87 2.86 4.56
C LEU A 127 14.20 3.80 5.56
N LEU A 128 14.29 3.49 6.86
CA LEU A 128 13.63 4.28 7.90
C LEU A 128 14.22 5.67 8.03
N THR A 129 15.46 5.89 7.60
CA THR A 129 16.09 7.21 7.68
C THR A 129 15.49 8.20 6.69
N THR A 130 14.76 7.73 5.67
CA THR A 130 14.12 8.58 4.66
C THR A 130 12.76 9.10 5.10
N PHE A 131 12.24 8.63 6.24
CA PHE A 131 10.93 9.02 6.76
C PHE A 131 11.05 9.83 8.04
N GLN A 132 10.04 10.67 8.26
CA GLN A 132 9.82 11.32 9.55
C GLN A 132 9.17 10.31 10.51
N ARG A 133 9.50 10.44 11.78
CA ARG A 133 8.97 9.53 12.81
C ARG A 133 8.15 10.30 13.83
#